data_df05c4f564c382a863e519e22ebf405b
#
_entry.id   df05c4f564c382a863e519e22ebf405b
#
_cell.length_a   1.000
_cell.length_b   1.000
_cell.length_c   1.000
_cell.angle_alpha   90.00
_cell.angle_beta   90.00
_cell.angle_gamma   90.00
#
_symmetry.space_group_name_H-M   'P 1'
#
loop_
_entity.id
_entity.type
_entity.pdbx_description
1 polymer ?
#
loop_
_entity_poly.entity_id
_entity_poly.type
_entity_poly.pdbx_seq_one_letter_code
_entity_poly.pdbx_strand_id
1 'polypeptide(L)'
;MFTYKQINGVGYYYSTLLKSKHAFATRKGGVSQSPFTQGLNLAFGRGDEDATVLQNLQSFASAAGFEGQRVISLPQIHGTEVLTVTEADAGRGYTKPANGTGDGYMTLEGGLPLGVKSADCVPVLLEARDAQGNVLAVSAVHAGWRGTAGGIVVNAVKVLRAACGDCEIYAVIGPCIGACCFEVGMDCVDKFDRLCGRDIVDTCFVKAENGKYYGDLVKVNCMLLSGAGVPDAHIDAADICTCCHPDRFFSHRYATKHHDGKRGTMLSVIWKA
;
A
#
# COMPACT_ATOMS: atom_id res chain seq x y z
N MET A 1 -11.99 6.43 9.81
CA MET A 1 -12.77 6.88 8.62
C MET A 1 -11.84 7.57 7.63
N PHE A 2 -11.91 7.17 6.35
CA PHE A 2 -11.09 7.76 5.29
C PHE A 2 -11.60 9.14 4.86
N THR A 3 -10.67 10.07 4.66
CA THR A 3 -10.92 11.45 4.25
C THR A 3 -10.05 11.78 3.04
N TYR A 4 -10.62 12.48 2.05
CA TYR A 4 -9.90 13.01 0.89
C TYR A 4 -9.41 14.42 1.19
N LYS A 5 -8.18 14.71 0.80
CA LYS A 5 -7.59 16.06 0.77
C LYS A 5 -7.03 16.39 -0.60
N GLN A 6 -7.07 17.67 -0.95
CA GLN A 6 -6.38 18.17 -2.13
C GLN A 6 -5.64 19.46 -1.75
N ILE A 7 -4.33 19.49 -1.91
CA ILE A 7 -3.46 20.63 -1.59
C ILE A 7 -2.60 20.92 -2.82
N ASN A 8 -2.64 22.15 -3.32
CA ASN A 8 -1.91 22.58 -4.51
C ASN A 8 -2.13 21.64 -5.73
N GLY A 9 -3.37 21.18 -5.92
CA GLY A 9 -3.74 20.26 -6.99
C GLY A 9 -3.45 18.79 -6.72
N VAL A 10 -2.62 18.45 -5.73
CA VAL A 10 -2.28 17.08 -5.38
C VAL A 10 -3.34 16.48 -4.45
N GLY A 11 -3.97 15.38 -4.91
CA GLY A 11 -5.02 14.68 -4.17
C GLY A 11 -4.50 13.43 -3.45
N TYR A 12 -4.92 13.24 -2.21
CA TYR A 12 -4.61 12.04 -1.42
C TYR A 12 -5.71 11.71 -0.41
N TYR A 13 -5.73 10.46 0.04
CA TYR A 13 -6.58 9.99 1.14
C TYR A 13 -5.75 9.75 2.39
N TYR A 14 -6.40 9.84 3.56
CA TYR A 14 -5.86 9.42 4.85
C TYR A 14 -7.00 8.91 5.73
N SER A 15 -6.70 8.13 6.76
CA SER A 15 -7.68 7.67 7.76
C SER A 15 -7.47 8.39 9.09
N THR A 16 -8.57 8.71 9.77
CA THR A 16 -8.51 9.29 11.12
C THR A 16 -8.20 8.25 12.21
N LEU A 17 -8.07 6.97 11.86
CA LEU A 17 -7.76 5.90 12.82
C LEU A 17 -6.32 5.97 13.31
N LEU A 18 -5.35 6.23 12.40
CA LEU A 18 -3.95 6.34 12.78
C LEU A 18 -3.62 7.73 13.36
N LYS A 19 -2.78 7.74 14.39
CA LYS A 19 -2.15 8.96 14.93
C LYS A 19 -0.95 9.39 14.10
N SER A 20 -0.22 8.43 13.53
CA SER A 20 0.88 8.67 12.60
C SER A 20 0.38 9.39 11.36
N LYS A 21 1.19 10.31 10.87
CA LYS A 21 0.90 10.97 9.60
C LYS A 21 1.08 9.99 8.46
N HIS A 22 0.14 10.00 7.53
CA HIS A 22 0.16 9.11 6.38
C HIS A 22 -0.69 9.66 5.24
N ALA A 23 -0.42 9.17 4.03
CA ALA A 23 -1.14 9.57 2.84
C ALA A 23 -1.14 8.43 1.80
N PHE A 24 -2.29 8.21 1.18
CA PHE A 24 -2.48 7.36 0.01
C PHE A 24 -2.67 8.28 -1.20
N ALA A 25 -1.64 8.40 -2.04
CA ALA A 25 -1.70 9.27 -3.22
C ALA A 25 -2.81 8.83 -4.19
N THR A 26 -3.38 9.81 -4.88
CA THR A 26 -4.16 9.58 -6.09
C THR A 26 -3.29 9.90 -7.32
N ARG A 27 -3.83 9.76 -8.53
CA ARG A 27 -3.18 10.26 -9.75
C ARG A 27 -3.36 11.77 -9.97
N LYS A 28 -4.13 12.45 -9.11
CA LYS A 28 -4.43 13.87 -9.25
C LYS A 28 -3.24 14.75 -8.85
N GLY A 29 -2.98 15.77 -9.65
CA GLY A 29 -1.82 16.64 -9.52
C GLY A 29 -0.62 16.09 -10.28
N GLY A 30 0.60 16.60 -9.94
CA GLY A 30 1.81 16.20 -10.62
C GLY A 30 2.00 16.82 -12.00
N VAL A 31 3.11 16.47 -12.64
CA VAL A 31 3.57 17.09 -13.90
C VAL A 31 3.78 16.11 -15.05
N SER A 32 3.47 14.81 -14.85
CA SER A 32 3.56 13.82 -15.91
C SER A 32 2.58 14.12 -17.04
N GLN A 33 3.05 14.09 -18.28
CA GLN A 33 2.29 14.43 -19.49
C GLN A 33 2.02 13.24 -20.40
N SER A 34 2.74 12.12 -20.22
CA SER A 34 2.53 10.92 -21.02
C SER A 34 1.09 10.41 -20.84
N PRO A 35 0.39 9.97 -21.90
CA PRO A 35 -1.01 9.56 -21.81
C PRO A 35 -1.31 8.48 -20.76
N PHE A 36 -0.33 7.63 -20.46
CA PHE A 36 -0.48 6.52 -19.51
C PHE A 36 -0.10 6.88 -18.07
N THR A 37 0.74 7.91 -17.90
CA THR A 37 1.23 8.37 -16.59
C THR A 37 0.71 9.75 -16.22
N GLN A 38 -0.13 10.36 -17.04
CA GLN A 38 -0.64 11.72 -16.85
C GLN A 38 -1.11 11.97 -15.42
N GLY A 39 -0.51 13.00 -14.81
CA GLY A 39 -0.76 13.39 -13.43
C GLY A 39 0.39 13.00 -12.49
N LEU A 40 0.09 12.45 -11.33
CA LEU A 40 1.02 12.19 -10.24
C LEU A 40 1.59 10.77 -10.30
N ASN A 41 2.35 10.44 -11.35
CA ASN A 41 3.09 9.17 -11.37
C ASN A 41 4.28 9.22 -10.41
N LEU A 42 4.34 8.25 -9.48
CA LEU A 42 5.32 8.17 -8.41
C LEU A 42 6.23 6.93 -8.53
N ALA A 43 6.40 6.40 -9.75
CA ALA A 43 7.31 5.27 -9.99
C ALA A 43 8.16 5.48 -11.23
N PHE A 44 9.44 5.22 -11.10
CA PHE A 44 10.39 5.17 -12.22
C PHE A 44 10.06 4.04 -13.20
N GLY A 45 10.56 4.16 -14.45
CA GLY A 45 10.42 3.12 -15.47
C GLY A 45 8.97 2.91 -15.95
N ARG A 46 8.13 3.93 -15.86
CA ARG A 46 6.73 3.91 -16.35
C ARG A 46 6.51 4.76 -17.61
N GLY A 47 7.58 5.27 -18.21
CA GLY A 47 7.53 6.10 -19.41
C GLY A 47 7.70 7.60 -19.16
N ASP A 48 7.85 8.01 -17.91
CA ASP A 48 8.29 9.36 -17.55
C ASP A 48 9.81 9.39 -17.35
N GLU A 49 10.41 10.55 -17.57
CA GLU A 49 11.77 10.84 -17.16
C GLU A 49 11.90 10.82 -15.65
N ASP A 50 13.03 10.37 -15.13
CA ASP A 50 13.28 10.27 -13.68
C ASP A 50 13.12 11.62 -12.96
N ALA A 51 13.52 12.71 -13.59
CA ALA A 51 13.33 14.08 -13.06
C ALA A 51 11.86 14.41 -12.85
N THR A 52 10.97 13.99 -13.76
CA THR A 52 9.52 14.17 -13.65
C THR A 52 8.95 13.39 -12.46
N VAL A 53 9.40 12.16 -12.24
CA VAL A 53 8.99 11.34 -11.10
C VAL A 53 9.45 11.97 -9.78
N LEU A 54 10.68 12.48 -9.72
CA LEU A 54 11.20 13.19 -8.54
C LEU A 54 10.45 14.49 -8.26
N GLN A 55 10.07 15.23 -9.29
CA GLN A 55 9.23 16.44 -9.15
C GLN A 55 7.82 16.09 -8.63
N ASN A 56 7.23 15.00 -9.12
CA ASN A 56 5.97 14.49 -8.61
C ASN A 56 6.08 14.07 -7.13
N LEU A 57 7.16 13.38 -6.76
CA LEU A 57 7.42 13.02 -5.37
C LEU A 57 7.53 14.25 -4.47
N GLN A 58 8.25 15.29 -4.90
CA GLN A 58 8.36 16.55 -4.16
C GLN A 58 7.00 17.25 -4.01
N SER A 59 6.18 17.25 -5.06
CA SER A 59 4.82 17.80 -5.02
C SER A 59 3.93 17.06 -4.03
N PHE A 60 3.98 15.71 -4.05
CA PHE A 60 3.25 14.87 -3.09
C PHE A 60 3.75 15.07 -1.65
N ALA A 61 5.06 15.09 -1.46
CA ALA A 61 5.68 15.31 -0.16
C ALA A 61 5.28 16.66 0.44
N SER A 62 5.31 17.72 -0.36
CA SER A 62 4.89 19.06 0.05
C SER A 62 3.39 19.08 0.45
N ALA A 63 2.53 18.42 -0.34
CA ALA A 63 1.09 18.38 -0.06
C ALA A 63 0.75 17.54 1.18
N ALA A 64 1.42 16.41 1.38
CA ALA A 64 1.16 15.49 2.50
C ALA A 64 1.93 15.84 3.78
N GLY A 65 3.03 16.63 3.67
CA GLY A 65 3.81 17.13 4.80
C GLY A 65 4.90 16.17 5.27
N PHE A 66 5.62 15.51 4.34
CA PHE A 66 6.80 14.68 4.65
C PHE A 66 8.03 15.11 3.83
N GLU A 67 9.20 14.62 4.20
CA GLU A 67 10.44 14.89 3.47
C GLU A 67 10.62 13.89 2.32
N GLY A 68 10.23 14.29 1.09
CA GLY A 68 10.26 13.42 -0.08
C GLY A 68 11.63 12.81 -0.40
N GLN A 69 12.73 13.54 -0.11
CA GLN A 69 14.09 13.06 -0.33
C GLN A 69 14.49 11.90 0.58
N ARG A 70 13.77 11.71 1.69
CA ARG A 70 14.05 10.69 2.70
C ARG A 70 13.20 9.44 2.55
N VAL A 71 12.18 9.45 1.68
CA VAL A 71 11.27 8.31 1.55
C VAL A 71 12.03 7.04 1.14
N ILE A 72 11.72 5.95 1.83
CA ILE A 72 12.24 4.61 1.51
C ILE A 72 11.18 3.86 0.73
N SER A 73 11.52 3.41 -0.49
CA SER A 73 10.61 2.59 -1.30
C SER A 73 11.38 1.77 -2.33
N LEU A 74 11.77 0.58 -1.95
CA LEU A 74 12.57 -0.33 -2.79
C LEU A 74 11.74 -0.95 -3.92
N PRO A 75 12.38 -1.60 -4.90
CA PRO A 75 11.70 -2.46 -5.88
C PRO A 75 10.91 -3.57 -5.16
N GLN A 76 9.62 -3.68 -5.46
CA GLN A 76 8.70 -4.64 -4.86
C GLN A 76 8.64 -5.91 -5.72
N ILE A 77 8.72 -7.08 -5.09
CA ILE A 77 8.77 -8.40 -5.74
C ILE A 77 7.56 -9.28 -5.41
N HIS A 78 6.54 -8.70 -4.73
CA HIS A 78 5.36 -9.41 -4.23
C HIS A 78 5.72 -10.50 -3.22
N GLY A 79 6.75 -10.24 -2.41
CA GLY A 79 7.25 -11.10 -1.33
C GLY A 79 6.46 -10.94 -0.03
N THR A 80 7.02 -11.48 1.05
CA THR A 80 6.41 -11.45 2.39
C THR A 80 7.34 -10.89 3.46
N GLU A 81 8.53 -10.47 3.08
CA GLU A 81 9.51 -9.90 4.00
C GLU A 81 9.13 -8.48 4.39
N VAL A 82 9.30 -8.16 5.67
CA VAL A 82 9.16 -6.81 6.22
C VAL A 82 10.50 -6.40 6.83
N LEU A 83 11.14 -5.44 6.20
CA LEU A 83 12.47 -4.96 6.58
C LEU A 83 12.38 -3.93 7.71
N THR A 84 13.21 -4.08 8.72
CA THR A 84 13.46 -3.00 9.68
C THR A 84 14.43 -2.01 9.05
N VAL A 85 14.03 -0.75 8.94
CA VAL A 85 14.82 0.32 8.32
C VAL A 85 15.07 1.46 9.30
N THR A 86 16.20 2.14 9.11
CA THR A 86 16.68 3.20 9.97
C THR A 86 17.03 4.44 9.15
N GLU A 87 17.46 5.50 9.83
CA GLU A 87 17.94 6.74 9.20
C GLU A 87 19.01 6.50 8.13
N ALA A 88 19.85 5.47 8.28
CA ALA A 88 20.86 5.10 7.30
C ALA A 88 20.26 4.73 5.93
N ASP A 89 19.00 4.24 5.93
CA ASP A 89 18.28 3.86 4.74
C ASP A 89 17.52 5.01 4.08
N ALA A 90 17.47 6.19 4.70
CA ALA A 90 16.70 7.34 4.21
C ALA A 90 17.02 7.65 2.74
N GLY A 91 15.98 7.74 1.90
CA GLY A 91 16.07 8.03 0.48
C GLY A 91 16.30 6.83 -0.44
N ARG A 92 16.48 5.60 0.09
CA ARG A 92 16.68 4.40 -0.75
C ARG A 92 15.50 4.13 -1.67
N GLY A 93 15.81 3.94 -2.94
CA GLY A 93 14.84 3.65 -4.00
C GLY A 93 14.25 4.88 -4.71
N TYR A 94 14.58 6.09 -4.24
CA TYR A 94 14.29 7.35 -4.94
C TYR A 94 15.53 8.22 -5.14
N THR A 95 16.13 8.72 -4.06
CA THR A 95 17.29 9.64 -4.12
C THR A 95 18.62 8.94 -3.90
N LYS A 96 18.58 7.72 -3.38
CA LYS A 96 19.72 6.81 -3.26
C LYS A 96 19.44 5.47 -3.96
N PRO A 97 20.47 4.72 -4.37
CA PRO A 97 20.29 3.38 -4.92
C PRO A 97 19.45 2.49 -4.00
N ALA A 98 18.62 1.65 -4.57
CA ALA A 98 17.74 0.76 -3.80
C ALA A 98 18.53 -0.29 -2.98
N ASN A 99 19.59 -0.86 -3.58
CA ASN A 99 20.44 -1.90 -2.96
C ASN A 99 19.61 -3.02 -2.31
N GLY A 100 18.72 -3.63 -3.09
CA GLY A 100 17.83 -4.70 -2.65
C GLY A 100 16.38 -4.48 -3.06
N THR A 101 15.53 -5.35 -2.55
CA THR A 101 14.08 -5.37 -2.80
C THR A 101 13.33 -5.36 -1.47
N GLY A 102 12.04 -4.97 -1.48
CA GLY A 102 11.21 -5.00 -0.26
C GLY A 102 9.74 -4.71 -0.58
N ASP A 103 8.87 -5.50 0.02
CA ASP A 103 7.42 -5.32 -0.05
C ASP A 103 6.83 -4.79 1.26
N GLY A 104 7.61 -4.78 2.34
CA GLY A 104 7.23 -4.21 3.62
C GLY A 104 8.41 -3.58 4.35
N TYR A 105 8.12 -2.54 5.12
CA TYR A 105 9.10 -1.80 5.92
C TYR A 105 8.53 -1.49 7.29
N MET A 106 9.38 -1.46 8.31
CA MET A 106 9.07 -0.99 9.64
C MET A 106 10.19 -0.10 10.17
N THR A 107 9.85 0.93 10.94
CA THR A 107 10.82 1.76 11.66
C THR A 107 10.31 2.19 13.02
N LEU A 108 11.26 2.35 13.96
CA LEU A 108 11.05 2.97 15.27
C LEU A 108 11.34 4.48 15.24
N GLU A 109 11.97 4.95 14.18
CA GLU A 109 12.51 6.32 14.09
C GLU A 109 11.43 7.32 13.66
N GLY A 110 11.48 8.52 14.23
CA GLY A 110 10.65 9.65 13.84
C GLY A 110 11.11 10.29 12.55
N GLY A 111 10.19 10.89 11.79
CA GLY A 111 10.51 11.67 10.60
C GLY A 111 11.02 10.85 9.40
N LEU A 112 11.02 9.52 9.46
CA LEU A 112 11.47 8.64 8.37
C LEU A 112 10.28 8.11 7.58
N PRO A 113 10.00 8.60 6.34
CA PRO A 113 8.83 8.19 5.58
C PRO A 113 9.04 6.82 4.93
N LEU A 114 8.13 5.89 5.21
CA LEU A 114 8.08 4.56 4.58
C LEU A 114 7.04 4.56 3.48
N GLY A 115 7.42 4.16 2.26
CA GLY A 115 6.56 4.22 1.09
C GLY A 115 6.41 2.89 0.37
N VAL A 116 5.18 2.53 0.00
CA VAL A 116 4.88 1.40 -0.88
C VAL A 116 4.14 1.87 -2.12
N LYS A 117 4.53 1.33 -3.27
CA LYS A 117 3.97 1.69 -4.58
C LYS A 117 2.88 0.71 -4.96
N SER A 118 1.77 1.22 -5.50
CA SER A 118 0.67 0.38 -5.97
C SER A 118 -0.04 0.95 -7.20
N ALA A 119 -0.60 0.05 -7.99
CA ALA A 119 -1.61 0.28 -9.00
C ALA A 119 -2.46 -1.00 -9.02
N ASP A 120 -3.43 -1.08 -8.13
CA ASP A 120 -4.34 -2.17 -7.75
C ASP A 120 -3.93 -3.00 -6.53
N CYS A 121 -2.64 -3.30 -6.31
CA CYS A 121 -2.22 -4.03 -5.11
C CYS A 121 -2.62 -3.26 -3.84
N VAL A 122 -2.87 -3.99 -2.76
CA VAL A 122 -3.36 -3.44 -1.48
C VAL A 122 -2.22 -2.76 -0.72
N PRO A 123 -2.24 -1.45 -0.49
CA PRO A 123 -1.32 -0.79 0.43
C PRO A 123 -1.90 -0.88 1.85
N VAL A 124 -1.11 -1.37 2.81
CA VAL A 124 -1.48 -1.42 4.22
C VAL A 124 -0.47 -0.62 5.02
N LEU A 125 -0.96 0.34 5.80
CA LEU A 125 -0.14 1.15 6.71
C LEU A 125 -0.52 0.80 8.13
N LEU A 126 0.49 0.56 8.98
CA LEU A 126 0.29 0.13 10.35
C LEU A 126 1.06 1.04 11.32
N GLU A 127 0.56 1.13 12.54
CA GLU A 127 1.31 1.68 13.65
C GLU A 127 1.14 0.83 14.91
N ALA A 128 2.19 0.80 15.73
CA ALA A 128 2.18 0.22 17.06
C ALA A 128 2.09 1.34 18.10
N ARG A 129 1.20 1.19 19.10
CA ARG A 129 1.03 2.13 20.21
C ARG A 129 1.26 1.45 21.57
N ASP A 130 1.83 2.19 22.50
CA ASP A 130 1.88 1.76 23.90
C ASP A 130 0.50 1.88 24.61
N ALA A 131 0.42 1.44 25.86
CA ALA A 131 -0.80 1.54 26.68
C ALA A 131 -1.25 2.98 26.95
N GLN A 132 -0.39 3.97 26.78
CA GLN A 132 -0.70 5.40 26.89
C GLN A 132 -1.15 5.98 25.53
N GLY A 133 -1.10 5.17 24.48
CA GLY A 133 -1.47 5.53 23.12
C GLY A 133 -0.41 6.33 22.36
N ASN A 134 0.85 6.32 22.81
CA ASN A 134 1.97 6.92 22.06
C ASN A 134 2.38 5.98 20.92
N VAL A 135 2.71 6.53 19.77
CA VAL A 135 3.18 5.74 18.62
C VAL A 135 4.64 5.32 18.85
N LEU A 136 4.87 4.02 18.92
CA LEU A 136 6.19 3.41 19.07
C LEU A 136 6.88 3.20 17.73
N ALA A 137 6.16 2.62 16.76
CA ALA A 137 6.67 2.28 15.45
C ALA A 137 5.61 2.44 14.36
N VAL A 138 6.05 2.54 13.11
CA VAL A 138 5.19 2.55 11.92
C VAL A 138 5.67 1.51 10.91
N SER A 139 4.73 1.03 10.07
CA SER A 139 5.04 0.09 9.00
C SER A 139 4.22 0.41 7.74
N ALA A 140 4.84 0.22 6.57
CA ALA A 140 4.20 0.29 5.27
C ALA A 140 4.36 -1.03 4.54
N VAL A 141 3.26 -1.58 4.00
CA VAL A 141 3.22 -2.91 3.40
C VAL A 141 2.54 -2.84 2.03
N HIS A 142 3.19 -3.42 1.03
CA HIS A 142 2.61 -3.71 -0.27
C HIS A 142 2.08 -5.14 -0.27
N ALA A 143 0.78 -5.30 -0.03
CA ALA A 143 0.10 -6.59 -0.04
C ALA A 143 -0.51 -6.88 -1.42
N GLY A 144 0.34 -7.14 -2.43
CA GLY A 144 -0.10 -7.76 -3.69
C GLY A 144 -0.67 -9.16 -3.40
N TRP A 145 -1.48 -9.74 -4.31
CA TRP A 145 -2.17 -10.99 -4.02
C TRP A 145 -1.24 -12.14 -3.57
N ARG A 146 -0.01 -12.20 -4.09
CA ARG A 146 0.98 -13.21 -3.66
C ARG A 146 1.49 -12.94 -2.25
N GLY A 147 1.79 -11.67 -1.94
CA GLY A 147 2.21 -11.25 -0.60
C GLY A 147 1.08 -11.42 0.42
N THR A 148 -0.17 -11.10 0.02
CA THR A 148 -1.37 -11.34 0.85
C THR A 148 -1.52 -12.84 1.16
N ALA A 149 -1.52 -13.69 0.14
CA ALA A 149 -1.60 -15.15 0.34
C ALA A 149 -0.44 -15.69 1.20
N GLY A 150 0.76 -15.13 1.07
CA GLY A 150 1.92 -15.48 1.90
C GLY A 150 1.92 -14.86 3.30
N GLY A 151 0.93 -14.04 3.66
CA GLY A 151 0.77 -13.49 5.01
C GLY A 151 1.66 -12.28 5.32
N ILE A 152 1.97 -11.42 4.34
CA ILE A 152 2.85 -10.26 4.55
C ILE A 152 2.33 -9.34 5.68
N VAL A 153 1.01 -9.14 5.80
CA VAL A 153 0.45 -8.31 6.89
C VAL A 153 0.61 -8.96 8.26
N VAL A 154 0.54 -10.30 8.31
CA VAL A 154 0.82 -11.07 9.54
C VAL A 154 2.28 -10.91 9.94
N ASN A 155 3.20 -10.93 8.97
CA ASN A 155 4.62 -10.69 9.22
C ASN A 155 4.87 -9.25 9.71
N ALA A 156 4.17 -8.26 9.16
CA ALA A 156 4.27 -6.87 9.65
C ALA A 156 3.83 -6.76 11.12
N VAL A 157 2.72 -7.39 11.51
CA VAL A 157 2.28 -7.44 12.92
C VAL A 157 3.33 -8.12 13.80
N LYS A 158 3.91 -9.25 13.36
CA LYS A 158 4.97 -9.96 14.11
C LYS A 158 6.21 -9.10 14.32
N VAL A 159 6.68 -8.41 13.26
CA VAL A 159 7.86 -7.56 13.32
C VAL A 159 7.62 -6.36 14.25
N LEU A 160 6.44 -5.71 14.16
CA LEU A 160 6.08 -4.63 15.07
C LEU A 160 6.03 -5.08 16.53
N ARG A 161 5.39 -6.22 16.83
CA ARG A 161 5.35 -6.76 18.20
C ARG A 161 6.72 -7.18 18.71
N ALA A 162 7.56 -7.76 17.87
CA ALA A 162 8.91 -8.14 18.25
C ALA A 162 9.77 -6.89 18.62
N ALA A 163 9.56 -5.77 17.94
CA ALA A 163 10.29 -4.53 18.17
C ALA A 163 9.71 -3.70 19.32
N CYS A 164 8.39 -3.72 19.55
CA CYS A 164 7.71 -2.83 20.49
C CYS A 164 7.25 -3.53 21.79
N GLY A 165 7.31 -4.86 21.86
CA GLY A 165 6.82 -5.64 23.01
C GLY A 165 5.29 -5.61 23.13
N ASP A 166 4.78 -5.33 24.33
CA ASP A 166 3.34 -5.21 24.58
C ASP A 166 2.83 -3.90 23.98
N CYS A 167 2.19 -4.02 22.82
CA CYS A 167 1.68 -2.89 22.07
C CYS A 167 0.37 -3.23 21.36
N GLU A 168 -0.46 -2.22 21.17
CA GLU A 168 -1.64 -2.28 20.33
C GLU A 168 -1.28 -1.94 18.87
N ILE A 169 -1.77 -2.75 17.93
CA ILE A 169 -1.56 -2.52 16.50
C ILE A 169 -2.82 -1.90 15.89
N TYR A 170 -2.63 -0.87 15.11
CA TYR A 170 -3.65 -0.23 14.27
C TYR A 170 -3.24 -0.35 12.82
N ALA A 171 -4.18 -0.61 11.93
CA ALA A 171 -3.93 -0.82 10.51
C ALA A 171 -4.96 -0.07 9.65
N VAL A 172 -4.49 0.51 8.55
CA VAL A 172 -5.37 1.13 7.55
C VAL A 172 -5.04 0.57 6.17
N ILE A 173 -6.08 0.17 5.43
CA ILE A 173 -6.00 -0.39 4.08
C ILE A 173 -6.44 0.69 3.11
N GLY A 174 -5.51 1.13 2.25
CA GLY A 174 -5.76 2.19 1.29
C GLY A 174 -6.51 1.74 0.03
N PRO A 175 -6.81 2.69 -0.89
CA PRO A 175 -7.45 2.37 -2.17
C PRO A 175 -6.66 1.30 -2.95
N CYS A 176 -7.37 0.29 -3.42
CA CYS A 176 -6.80 -0.85 -4.16
C CYS A 176 -7.86 -1.43 -5.11
N ILE A 177 -7.56 -2.52 -5.80
CA ILE A 177 -8.57 -3.21 -6.62
C ILE A 177 -9.62 -3.85 -5.71
N GLY A 178 -10.89 -3.53 -5.96
CA GLY A 178 -12.02 -4.12 -5.22
C GLY A 178 -12.45 -5.46 -5.78
N ALA A 179 -13.30 -6.18 -5.02
CA ALA A 179 -13.91 -7.44 -5.43
C ALA A 179 -14.66 -7.34 -6.77
N CYS A 180 -15.24 -6.18 -7.10
CA CYS A 180 -15.90 -5.90 -8.36
C CYS A 180 -15.01 -6.05 -9.61
N CYS A 181 -13.68 -5.97 -9.45
CA CYS A 181 -12.72 -5.94 -10.55
C CYS A 181 -11.59 -6.98 -10.44
N PHE A 182 -11.38 -7.57 -9.26
CA PHE A 182 -10.30 -8.54 -9.06
C PHE A 182 -10.75 -9.94 -9.50
N GLU A 183 -10.96 -10.09 -10.82
CA GLU A 183 -11.21 -11.38 -11.46
C GLU A 183 -9.91 -12.19 -11.57
N VAL A 184 -9.93 -13.46 -11.13
CA VAL A 184 -8.77 -14.37 -11.08
C VAL A 184 -9.12 -15.77 -11.52
N GLY A 185 -8.11 -16.56 -11.90
CA GLY A 185 -8.24 -17.98 -12.18
C GLY A 185 -8.20 -18.85 -10.92
N MET A 186 -8.45 -20.15 -11.10
CA MET A 186 -8.39 -21.15 -10.04
C MET A 186 -6.99 -21.22 -9.40
N ASP A 187 -5.92 -21.02 -10.16
CA ASP A 187 -4.54 -21.01 -9.69
C ASP A 187 -4.29 -20.02 -8.55
N CYS A 188 -4.95 -18.86 -8.62
CA CYS A 188 -4.92 -17.86 -7.56
C CYS A 188 -5.70 -18.35 -6.34
N VAL A 189 -6.91 -18.88 -6.53
CA VAL A 189 -7.79 -19.39 -5.45
C VAL A 189 -7.12 -20.56 -4.72
N ASP A 190 -6.56 -21.53 -5.45
CA ASP A 190 -5.84 -22.67 -4.89
C ASP A 190 -4.64 -22.25 -4.04
N LYS A 191 -3.98 -21.12 -4.41
CA LYS A 191 -2.89 -20.60 -3.60
C LYS A 191 -3.40 -20.01 -2.28
N PHE A 192 -4.52 -19.30 -2.28
CA PHE A 192 -5.14 -18.82 -1.04
C PHE A 192 -5.65 -19.99 -0.18
N ASP A 193 -6.28 -20.99 -0.76
CA ASP A 193 -6.74 -22.19 -0.04
C ASP A 193 -5.58 -22.87 0.70
N ARG A 194 -4.49 -23.12 -0.02
CA ARG A 194 -3.30 -23.78 0.54
C ARG A 194 -2.57 -22.97 1.61
N LEU A 195 -2.48 -21.63 1.49
CA LEU A 195 -1.66 -20.79 2.36
C LEU A 195 -2.46 -20.09 3.46
N CYS A 196 -3.74 -19.81 3.22
CA CYS A 196 -4.59 -19.08 4.16
C CYS A 196 -5.74 -19.92 4.71
N GLY A 197 -6.00 -21.11 4.13
CA GLY A 197 -7.07 -22.01 4.51
C GLY A 197 -8.39 -21.77 3.77
N ARG A 198 -9.22 -22.80 3.80
CA ARG A 198 -10.50 -22.85 3.06
C ARG A 198 -11.48 -21.77 3.48
N ASP A 199 -11.52 -21.43 4.75
CA ASP A 199 -12.42 -20.40 5.30
C ASP A 199 -12.21 -19.03 4.63
N ILE A 200 -10.97 -18.67 4.33
CA ILE A 200 -10.62 -17.43 3.59
C ILE A 200 -11.18 -17.50 2.17
N VAL A 201 -11.03 -18.65 1.50
CA VAL A 201 -11.55 -18.81 0.14
C VAL A 201 -13.07 -18.71 0.11
N ASP A 202 -13.76 -19.46 0.96
CA ASP A 202 -15.22 -19.49 1.00
C ASP A 202 -15.83 -18.13 1.39
N THR A 203 -15.07 -17.34 2.16
CA THR A 203 -15.51 -16.02 2.64
C THR A 203 -15.21 -14.88 1.65
N CYS A 204 -14.10 -14.97 0.92
CA CYS A 204 -13.55 -13.84 0.16
C CYS A 204 -13.54 -14.04 -1.36
N PHE A 205 -13.88 -15.24 -1.88
CA PHE A 205 -13.88 -15.50 -3.32
C PHE A 205 -15.25 -16.00 -3.78
N VAL A 206 -15.80 -15.33 -4.78
CA VAL A 206 -17.11 -15.69 -5.39
C VAL A 206 -16.86 -16.22 -6.79
N LYS A 207 -17.36 -17.42 -7.07
CA LYS A 207 -17.27 -18.04 -8.41
C LYS A 207 -18.18 -17.31 -9.38
N ALA A 208 -17.64 -16.94 -10.55
CA ALA A 208 -18.36 -16.34 -11.65
C ALA A 208 -18.86 -17.41 -12.64
N GLU A 209 -19.84 -17.06 -13.49
CA GLU A 209 -20.40 -17.95 -14.50
C GLU A 209 -19.39 -18.42 -15.56
N ASN A 210 -18.36 -17.60 -15.84
CA ASN A 210 -17.28 -17.92 -16.78
C ASN A 210 -16.20 -18.87 -16.19
N GLY A 211 -16.46 -19.46 -15.01
CA GLY A 211 -15.56 -20.39 -14.34
C GLY A 211 -14.37 -19.73 -13.61
N LYS A 212 -14.26 -18.41 -13.65
CA LYS A 212 -13.29 -17.63 -12.86
C LYS A 212 -13.85 -17.26 -11.49
N TYR A 213 -13.12 -16.47 -10.73
CA TYR A 213 -13.50 -16.01 -9.40
C TYR A 213 -13.29 -14.50 -9.28
N TYR A 214 -14.14 -13.86 -8.49
CA TYR A 214 -13.95 -12.51 -7.99
C TYR A 214 -13.49 -12.58 -6.54
N GLY A 215 -12.29 -12.07 -6.26
CA GLY A 215 -11.69 -12.09 -4.93
C GLY A 215 -11.75 -10.72 -4.23
N ASP A 216 -11.91 -10.74 -2.91
CA ASP A 216 -11.87 -9.55 -2.06
C ASP A 216 -10.56 -9.52 -1.26
N LEU A 217 -9.53 -8.86 -1.82
CA LEU A 217 -8.22 -8.74 -1.15
C LEU A 217 -8.28 -7.86 0.10
N VAL A 218 -9.18 -6.89 0.16
CA VAL A 218 -9.37 -6.07 1.36
C VAL A 218 -9.85 -6.95 2.50
N LYS A 219 -10.92 -7.71 2.27
CA LYS A 219 -11.48 -8.65 3.26
C LYS A 219 -10.48 -9.71 3.69
N VAL A 220 -9.68 -10.27 2.75
CA VAL A 220 -8.61 -11.23 3.10
C VAL A 220 -7.60 -10.58 4.05
N ASN A 221 -7.10 -9.37 3.74
CA ASN A 221 -6.12 -8.70 4.62
C ASN A 221 -6.73 -8.34 5.98
N CYS A 222 -8.01 -7.92 6.06
CA CYS A 222 -8.70 -7.71 7.34
C CYS A 222 -8.74 -9.00 8.16
N MET A 223 -9.16 -10.13 7.56
CA MET A 223 -9.20 -11.44 8.25
C MET A 223 -7.82 -11.89 8.72
N LEU A 224 -6.77 -11.68 7.93
CA LEU A 224 -5.38 -12.01 8.29
C LEU A 224 -4.87 -11.12 9.44
N LEU A 225 -5.20 -9.82 9.44
CA LEU A 225 -4.86 -8.90 10.52
C LEU A 225 -5.60 -9.29 11.82
N SER A 226 -6.91 -9.56 11.75
CA SER A 226 -7.70 -10.01 12.91
C SER A 226 -7.18 -11.35 13.44
N GLY A 227 -6.87 -12.29 12.56
CA GLY A 227 -6.23 -13.58 12.91
C GLY A 227 -4.84 -13.44 13.53
N ALA A 228 -4.12 -12.34 13.23
CA ALA A 228 -2.87 -11.97 13.87
C ALA A 228 -3.07 -11.22 15.20
N GLY A 229 -4.32 -11.09 15.68
CA GLY A 229 -4.66 -10.47 16.95
C GLY A 229 -4.74 -8.93 16.90
N VAL A 230 -5.00 -8.35 15.72
CA VAL A 230 -5.38 -6.94 15.60
C VAL A 230 -6.90 -6.85 15.75
N PRO A 231 -7.45 -6.14 16.74
CA PRO A 231 -8.89 -6.00 16.90
C PRO A 231 -9.54 -5.34 15.67
N ASP A 232 -10.74 -5.79 15.29
CA ASP A 232 -11.46 -5.24 14.12
C ASP A 232 -11.69 -3.72 14.25
N ALA A 233 -11.90 -3.22 15.46
CA ALA A 233 -12.02 -1.78 15.74
C ALA A 233 -10.71 -0.99 15.45
N HIS A 234 -9.58 -1.67 15.35
CA HIS A 234 -8.27 -1.11 15.02
C HIS A 234 -7.93 -1.25 13.51
N ILE A 235 -8.88 -1.67 12.69
CA ILE A 235 -8.72 -1.82 11.24
C ILE A 235 -9.69 -0.88 10.53
N ASP A 236 -9.20 -0.05 9.61
CA ASP A 236 -10.02 0.79 8.74
C ASP A 236 -9.64 0.56 7.27
N ALA A 237 -10.62 0.51 6.39
CA ALA A 237 -10.40 0.30 4.96
C ALA A 237 -11.07 1.40 4.13
N ALA A 238 -10.41 1.81 3.04
CA ALA A 238 -10.91 2.88 2.18
C ALA A 238 -12.17 2.47 1.39
N ASP A 239 -12.32 1.19 1.12
CA ASP A 239 -13.39 0.63 0.28
C ASP A 239 -13.55 1.36 -1.08
N ILE A 240 -12.42 1.69 -1.70
CA ILE A 240 -12.36 2.39 -2.99
C ILE A 240 -11.62 1.53 -4.01
N CYS A 241 -12.35 1.09 -5.06
CA CYS A 241 -11.75 0.32 -6.14
C CYS A 241 -10.97 1.22 -7.11
N THR A 242 -9.67 0.99 -7.24
CA THR A 242 -8.79 1.74 -8.16
C THR A 242 -9.16 1.52 -9.62
N CYS A 243 -9.59 0.32 -9.99
CA CYS A 243 -9.98 -0.04 -11.35
C CYS A 243 -11.29 0.63 -11.79
N CYS A 244 -12.25 0.83 -10.87
CA CYS A 244 -13.51 1.51 -11.14
C CYS A 244 -13.35 3.04 -11.25
N HIS A 245 -12.25 3.59 -10.74
CA HIS A 245 -12.00 5.03 -10.71
C HIS A 245 -10.70 5.44 -11.41
N PRO A 246 -10.54 5.16 -12.73
CA PRO A 246 -9.33 5.47 -13.49
C PRO A 246 -9.07 6.98 -13.59
N ASP A 247 -10.08 7.81 -13.34
CA ASP A 247 -9.94 9.28 -13.24
C ASP A 247 -9.19 9.73 -11.97
N ARG A 248 -9.18 8.89 -10.92
CA ARG A 248 -8.55 9.17 -9.63
C ARG A 248 -7.31 8.33 -9.33
N PHE A 249 -7.20 7.13 -9.92
CA PHE A 249 -6.13 6.19 -9.64
C PHE A 249 -5.52 5.60 -10.89
N PHE A 250 -4.25 5.23 -10.83
CA PHE A 250 -3.66 4.31 -11.77
C PHE A 250 -4.07 2.88 -11.40
N SER A 251 -4.49 2.11 -12.40
CA SER A 251 -4.89 0.72 -12.21
C SER A 251 -4.23 -0.17 -13.26
N HIS A 252 -3.60 -1.24 -12.80
CA HIS A 252 -3.04 -2.27 -13.67
C HIS A 252 -4.13 -3.00 -14.45
N ARG A 253 -5.21 -3.38 -13.78
CA ARG A 253 -6.34 -4.08 -14.40
C ARG A 253 -7.00 -3.23 -15.47
N TYR A 254 -7.22 -1.96 -15.19
CA TYR A 254 -7.75 -1.01 -16.16
C TYR A 254 -6.78 -0.85 -17.35
N ALA A 255 -5.51 -0.63 -17.06
CA ALA A 255 -4.49 -0.45 -18.10
C ALA A 255 -4.30 -1.68 -18.97
N THR A 256 -4.36 -2.89 -18.41
CA THR A 256 -4.30 -4.14 -19.18
C THR A 256 -5.47 -4.27 -20.16
N LYS A 257 -6.65 -3.76 -19.79
CA LYS A 257 -7.84 -3.80 -20.66
C LYS A 257 -7.86 -2.70 -21.72
N HIS A 258 -7.20 -1.55 -21.47
CA HIS A 258 -7.39 -0.34 -22.29
C HIS A 258 -6.10 0.28 -22.82
N HIS A 259 -4.92 -0.08 -22.30
CA HIS A 259 -3.65 0.61 -22.54
C HIS A 259 -2.44 -0.34 -22.63
N ASP A 260 -2.65 -1.59 -23.01
CA ASP A 260 -1.59 -2.63 -23.11
C ASP A 260 -0.74 -2.73 -21.83
N GLY A 261 -1.35 -2.51 -20.67
CA GLY A 261 -0.69 -2.54 -19.37
C GLY A 261 0.14 -1.31 -19.01
N LYS A 262 0.24 -0.30 -19.91
CA LYS A 262 0.99 0.93 -19.67
C LYS A 262 0.24 1.83 -18.69
N ARG A 263 0.89 2.21 -17.59
CA ARG A 263 0.29 3.02 -16.53
C ARG A 263 1.34 3.67 -15.63
N GLY A 264 0.92 4.71 -14.92
CA GLY A 264 1.62 5.23 -13.76
C GLY A 264 1.40 4.37 -12.50
N THR A 265 1.89 4.86 -11.37
CA THR A 265 1.81 4.15 -10.08
C THR A 265 1.64 5.17 -8.96
N MET A 266 0.77 4.89 -7.98
CA MET A 266 0.61 5.67 -6.75
C MET A 266 1.66 5.26 -5.70
N LEU A 267 1.85 6.13 -4.71
CA LEU A 267 2.64 5.88 -3.50
C LEU A 267 1.75 6.04 -2.28
N SER A 268 1.83 5.09 -1.37
CA SER A 268 1.24 5.19 -0.03
C SER A 268 2.36 5.33 0.98
N VAL A 269 2.27 6.32 1.86
CA VAL A 269 3.36 6.70 2.77
C VAL A 269 2.87 6.84 4.20
N ILE A 270 3.71 6.43 5.17
CA ILE A 270 3.50 6.64 6.60
C ILE A 270 4.81 7.04 7.27
N TRP A 271 4.71 7.92 8.28
CA TRP A 271 5.85 8.30 9.13
C TRP A 271 5.39 8.67 10.53
N LYS A 272 6.22 8.34 11.50
CA LYS A 272 6.05 8.78 12.88
C LYS A 272 6.48 10.26 12.99
N ALA A 273 5.64 11.10 13.59
CA ALA A 273 5.95 12.51 13.81
C ALA A 273 7.04 12.68 14.86
#